data_01917ebb4996bc9e38eb74a6b936bdaf
#
_entry.id   01917ebb4996bc9e38eb74a6b936bdaf
#
_cell.length_a   1.000
_cell.length_b   1.000
_cell.length_c   1.000
_cell.angle_alpha   90.00
_cell.angle_beta   90.00
_cell.angle_gamma   90.00
#
_symmetry.space_group_name_H-M   'P 1'
#
loop_
_entity.id
_entity.type
_entity.pdbx_description
1 polymer ?
#
loop_
_entity_poly.entity_id
_entity_poly.type
_entity_poly.pdbx_seq_one_letter_code
_entity_poly.pdbx_strand_id
1 'polypeptide(L)'
;MIRVGIIGAAGYTAGELIRLLVNHPEVEITFAHSTSNAGQPFHAVHTGLIGDTEQCFSDTYDLYAIDVLFLCSGHGKSTAFWAENECPDTLKIIDLAQDYRDEHDGYVYGLPELQREKICGCTKLANPGCFATAIQLALLPMIGRITEASVTAITGSTGAGQKPTATTHFSWRNDNMSVYKAFTHQHLLEIGRNTGMEVEFIPMRGDFSRGIIAAVTMPFDGTAEEAYQLYSQYYKDAAFTHVINREVNLKDVVNTNKCVLQTQVHEGRLLVTSVIDNLLKGASGQALQNMNLMFGLDEKMGLNLKALAF
;
A
#
# COMPACT_ATOMS: atom_id res chain seq x y z
N MET A 1 9.75 22.46 -6.95
CA MET A 1 9.86 20.98 -6.85
C MET A 1 9.91 20.57 -5.39
N ILE A 2 9.24 19.49 -5.03
CA ILE A 2 9.22 18.90 -3.67
C ILE A 2 10.51 18.08 -3.50
N ARG A 3 11.29 18.41 -2.49
CA ARG A 3 12.54 17.69 -2.19
C ARG A 3 12.24 16.47 -1.34
N VAL A 4 12.60 15.30 -1.83
CA VAL A 4 12.27 14.01 -1.24
C VAL A 4 13.49 13.33 -0.65
N GLY A 5 13.38 12.87 0.61
CA GLY A 5 14.32 11.96 1.25
C GLY A 5 13.71 10.57 1.41
N ILE A 6 14.52 9.52 1.25
CA ILE A 6 14.09 8.12 1.41
C ILE A 6 15.05 7.40 2.35
N ILE A 7 14.53 6.85 3.46
CA ILE A 7 15.28 5.98 4.37
C ILE A 7 14.90 4.51 4.10
N GLY A 8 15.89 3.62 4.05
CA GLY A 8 15.70 2.20 3.70
C GLY A 8 15.57 1.98 2.19
N ALA A 9 16.31 2.77 1.41
CA ALA A 9 16.15 2.91 -0.03
C ALA A 9 16.43 1.65 -0.87
N ALA A 10 17.08 0.62 -0.34
CA ALA A 10 17.40 -0.61 -1.07
C ALA A 10 16.27 -1.66 -1.06
N GLY A 11 15.17 -1.46 -0.28
CA GLY A 11 14.05 -2.40 -0.19
C GLY A 11 13.10 -2.35 -1.38
N TYR A 12 12.21 -3.36 -1.52
CA TYR A 12 11.23 -3.42 -2.62
C TYR A 12 10.30 -2.20 -2.68
N THR A 13 9.77 -1.77 -1.53
CA THR A 13 8.88 -0.59 -1.48
C THR A 13 9.62 0.68 -1.89
N ALA A 14 10.87 0.84 -1.44
CA ALA A 14 11.67 1.99 -1.84
C ALA A 14 12.03 1.95 -3.32
N GLY A 15 12.36 0.79 -3.89
CA GLY A 15 12.61 0.64 -5.32
C GLY A 15 11.40 1.02 -6.17
N GLU A 16 10.20 0.59 -5.77
CA GLU A 16 8.96 1.02 -6.42
C GLU A 16 8.69 2.52 -6.25
N LEU A 17 8.98 3.06 -5.07
CA LEU A 17 8.83 4.50 -4.84
C LEU A 17 9.78 5.32 -5.71
N ILE A 18 11.08 4.95 -5.77
CA ILE A 18 12.07 5.61 -6.64
C ILE A 18 11.62 5.53 -8.10
N ARG A 19 11.15 4.36 -8.58
CA ARG A 19 10.64 4.17 -9.94
C ARG A 19 9.50 5.13 -10.30
N LEU A 20 8.66 5.48 -9.32
CA LEU A 20 7.59 6.46 -9.52
C LEU A 20 8.11 7.90 -9.47
N LEU A 21 9.01 8.18 -8.51
CA LEU A 21 9.50 9.54 -8.26
C LEU A 21 10.42 10.08 -9.35
N VAL A 22 11.25 9.24 -9.98
CA VAL A 22 12.16 9.68 -11.06
C VAL A 22 11.45 10.31 -12.25
N ASN A 23 10.17 9.96 -12.45
CA ASN A 23 9.32 10.51 -13.51
C ASN A 23 8.23 11.46 -12.99
N HIS A 24 8.27 11.84 -11.70
CA HIS A 24 7.27 12.72 -11.13
C HIS A 24 7.61 14.20 -11.42
N PRO A 25 6.73 14.98 -12.08
CA PRO A 25 7.08 16.31 -12.59
C PRO A 25 7.38 17.36 -11.51
N GLU A 26 6.88 17.17 -10.28
CA GLU A 26 7.01 18.11 -9.17
C GLU A 26 7.99 17.66 -8.08
N VAL A 27 8.79 16.60 -8.33
CA VAL A 27 9.65 15.98 -7.31
C VAL A 27 11.11 15.98 -7.72
N GLU A 28 11.98 16.17 -6.74
CA GLU A 28 13.41 15.92 -6.80
C GLU A 28 13.82 14.98 -5.66
N ILE A 29 14.46 13.86 -5.97
CA ILE A 29 15.03 12.96 -4.96
C ILE A 29 16.34 13.59 -4.47
N THR A 30 16.33 14.12 -3.25
CA THR A 30 17.52 14.76 -2.63
C THR A 30 18.49 13.72 -2.10
N PHE A 31 17.96 12.67 -1.46
CA PHE A 31 18.77 11.52 -1.04
C PHE A 31 17.92 10.23 -1.00
N ALA A 32 18.59 9.10 -1.22
CA ALA A 32 18.08 7.76 -1.00
C ALA A 32 19.09 7.00 -0.12
N HIS A 33 18.78 6.90 1.19
CA HIS A 33 19.72 6.37 2.17
C HIS A 33 19.72 4.85 2.21
N SER A 34 20.92 4.29 2.01
CA SER A 34 21.21 2.85 2.18
C SER A 34 22.67 2.65 2.54
N THR A 35 22.96 2.34 3.80
CA THR A 35 24.34 2.13 4.29
C THR A 35 25.07 1.02 3.52
N SER A 36 24.37 -0.08 3.17
CA SER A 36 25.00 -1.23 2.49
C SER A 36 25.28 -0.99 1.00
N ASN A 37 24.66 0.03 0.38
CA ASN A 37 24.76 0.30 -1.05
C ASN A 37 25.25 1.73 -1.35
N ALA A 38 25.79 2.44 -0.35
CA ALA A 38 26.27 3.81 -0.51
C ALA A 38 27.27 3.92 -1.65
N GLY A 39 27.11 4.97 -2.48
CA GLY A 39 27.94 5.24 -3.66
C GLY A 39 27.58 4.40 -4.89
N GLN A 40 26.73 3.38 -4.78
CA GLN A 40 26.26 2.62 -5.93
C GLN A 40 25.09 3.35 -6.61
N PRO A 41 24.99 3.34 -7.95
CA PRO A 41 23.81 3.90 -8.64
C PRO A 41 22.54 3.11 -8.30
N PHE A 42 21.39 3.79 -8.33
CA PHE A 42 20.10 3.14 -7.98
C PHE A 42 19.84 1.88 -8.81
N HIS A 43 20.19 1.89 -10.08
CA HIS A 43 19.99 0.76 -10.98
C HIS A 43 20.86 -0.48 -10.65
N ALA A 44 21.90 -0.36 -9.84
CA ALA A 44 22.68 -1.52 -9.36
C ALA A 44 21.88 -2.43 -8.42
N VAL A 45 20.88 -1.87 -7.72
CA VAL A 45 19.97 -2.60 -6.82
C VAL A 45 18.58 -2.74 -7.44
N HIS A 46 18.07 -1.67 -8.02
CA HIS A 46 16.76 -1.58 -8.66
C HIS A 46 16.94 -1.59 -10.18
N THR A 47 17.22 -2.76 -10.75
CA THR A 47 17.64 -2.93 -12.15
C THR A 47 16.65 -2.38 -13.19
N GLY A 48 15.37 -2.22 -12.83
CA GLY A 48 14.36 -1.59 -13.67
C GLY A 48 14.57 -0.09 -13.91
N LEU A 49 15.57 0.54 -13.25
CA LEU A 49 15.92 1.96 -13.41
C LEU A 49 17.11 2.20 -14.36
N ILE A 50 17.55 1.17 -15.09
CA ILE A 50 18.63 1.30 -16.06
C ILE A 50 18.24 2.33 -17.14
N GLY A 51 19.03 3.41 -17.25
CA GLY A 51 18.80 4.49 -18.22
C GLY A 51 17.83 5.59 -17.77
N ASP A 52 17.17 5.45 -16.59
CA ASP A 52 16.24 6.45 -16.08
C ASP A 52 16.94 7.48 -15.18
N THR A 53 17.99 7.09 -14.46
CA THR A 53 18.73 7.97 -13.54
C THR A 53 20.14 7.45 -13.26
N GLU A 54 21.07 8.39 -13.05
CA GLU A 54 22.44 8.12 -12.61
C GLU A 54 22.64 8.42 -11.11
N GLN A 55 21.58 8.73 -10.37
CA GLN A 55 21.66 9.00 -8.94
C GLN A 55 22.13 7.76 -8.16
N CYS A 56 22.90 8.01 -7.09
CA CYS A 56 23.48 6.98 -6.23
C CYS A 56 22.84 6.97 -4.84
N PHE A 57 22.89 5.82 -4.18
CA PHE A 57 22.57 5.71 -2.76
C PHE A 57 23.59 6.49 -1.90
N SER A 58 23.11 7.03 -0.78
CA SER A 58 23.92 7.74 0.22
C SER A 58 23.93 6.97 1.55
N ASP A 59 25.03 7.05 2.29
CA ASP A 59 25.14 6.63 3.69
C ASP A 59 24.85 7.79 4.68
N THR A 60 24.63 8.99 4.15
CA THR A 60 24.29 10.18 4.92
C THR A 60 22.96 10.77 4.46
N TYR A 61 22.32 11.55 5.32
CA TYR A 61 21.09 12.27 5.02
C TYR A 61 21.00 13.56 5.86
N ASP A 62 20.27 14.53 5.32
CA ASP A 62 19.96 15.78 6.02
C ASP A 62 18.42 16.01 5.96
N LEU A 63 17.77 15.90 7.13
CA LEU A 63 16.32 16.09 7.26
C LEU A 63 15.89 17.56 7.12
N TYR A 64 16.81 18.51 7.22
CA TYR A 64 16.55 19.94 7.00
C TYR A 64 16.64 20.35 5.52
N ALA A 65 17.19 19.47 4.67
CA ALA A 65 17.34 19.73 3.23
C ALA A 65 16.13 19.26 2.40
N ILE A 66 15.12 18.62 3.01
CA ILE A 66 13.98 18.01 2.33
C ILE A 66 12.63 18.55 2.79
N ASP A 67 11.61 18.36 1.97
CA ASP A 67 10.22 18.76 2.24
C ASP A 67 9.36 17.58 2.68
N VAL A 68 9.72 16.35 2.26
CA VAL A 68 9.06 15.10 2.65
C VAL A 68 10.06 13.97 2.84
N LEU A 69 9.83 13.17 3.89
CA LEU A 69 10.58 11.96 4.20
C LEU A 69 9.71 10.73 4.02
N PHE A 70 10.17 9.75 3.25
CA PHE A 70 9.60 8.41 3.21
C PHE A 70 10.42 7.45 4.05
N LEU A 71 9.79 6.83 5.06
CA LEU A 71 10.38 5.76 5.85
C LEU A 71 9.98 4.41 5.24
N CYS A 72 10.92 3.81 4.50
CA CYS A 72 10.75 2.52 3.83
C CYS A 72 11.45 1.37 4.58
N SER A 73 11.79 1.58 5.84
CA SER A 73 12.42 0.59 6.72
C SER A 73 11.40 -0.48 7.17
N GLY A 74 11.88 -1.60 7.67
CA GLY A 74 10.99 -2.65 8.21
C GLY A 74 10.31 -2.24 9.51
N HIS A 75 9.30 -3.01 9.90
CA HIS A 75 8.52 -2.80 11.13
C HIS A 75 9.40 -2.68 12.38
N GLY A 76 9.05 -1.79 13.30
CA GLY A 76 9.81 -1.46 14.51
C GLY A 76 11.02 -0.55 14.27
N LYS A 77 11.28 -0.16 13.02
CA LYS A 77 12.43 0.69 12.66
C LYS A 77 12.12 2.18 12.66
N SER A 78 10.88 2.57 12.44
CA SER A 78 10.48 3.98 12.44
C SER A 78 10.55 4.58 13.84
N THR A 79 10.09 3.85 14.85
CA THR A 79 10.24 4.27 16.26
C THR A 79 11.72 4.42 16.64
N ALA A 80 12.58 3.46 16.26
CA ALA A 80 14.01 3.54 16.52
C ALA A 80 14.66 4.72 15.78
N PHE A 81 14.24 5.01 14.55
CA PHE A 81 14.74 6.14 13.78
C PHE A 81 14.44 7.48 14.49
N TRP A 82 13.22 7.67 14.97
CA TRP A 82 12.84 8.91 15.67
C TRP A 82 13.44 9.05 17.08
N ALA A 83 13.88 7.94 17.71
CA ALA A 83 14.62 8.01 18.97
C ALA A 83 16.03 8.62 18.80
N GLU A 84 16.56 8.64 17.59
CA GLU A 84 17.92 9.10 17.27
C GLU A 84 17.95 10.35 16.37
N ASN A 85 16.81 10.80 15.86
CA ASN A 85 16.75 11.88 14.88
C ASN A 85 15.70 12.93 15.25
N GLU A 86 16.08 14.20 15.05
CA GLU A 86 15.19 15.36 15.09
C GLU A 86 14.95 15.88 13.68
N CYS A 87 13.81 16.51 13.44
CA CYS A 87 13.45 17.08 12.14
C CYS A 87 12.71 18.41 12.30
N PRO A 88 12.66 19.27 11.27
CA PRO A 88 11.83 20.46 11.29
C PRO A 88 10.34 20.09 11.44
N ASP A 89 9.57 20.93 12.17
CA ASP A 89 8.12 20.78 12.32
C ASP A 89 7.37 20.83 10.97
N THR A 90 7.99 21.46 9.96
CA THR A 90 7.44 21.59 8.61
C THR A 90 7.65 20.36 7.74
N LEU A 91 8.55 19.43 8.13
CA LEU A 91 8.85 18.23 7.38
C LEU A 91 7.62 17.33 7.33
N LYS A 92 7.18 16.98 6.14
CA LYS A 92 6.14 15.95 5.99
C LYS A 92 6.74 14.56 6.06
N ILE A 93 6.06 13.65 6.76
CA ILE A 93 6.54 12.29 7.02
C ILE A 93 5.52 11.30 6.50
N ILE A 94 5.97 10.33 5.70
CA ILE A 94 5.17 9.19 5.23
C ILE A 94 5.87 7.91 5.63
N ASP A 95 5.30 7.22 6.61
CA ASP A 95 5.83 5.97 7.15
C ASP A 95 5.15 4.75 6.52
N LEU A 96 5.93 3.88 5.88
CA LEU A 96 5.44 2.63 5.28
C LEU A 96 5.53 1.44 6.25
N ALA A 97 6.14 1.62 7.45
CA ALA A 97 6.12 0.61 8.50
C ALA A 97 4.74 0.53 9.20
N GLN A 98 4.59 -0.43 10.12
CA GLN A 98 3.33 -0.58 10.87
C GLN A 98 3.27 0.29 12.13
N ASP A 99 4.40 0.90 12.52
CA ASP A 99 4.65 1.44 13.85
C ASP A 99 3.60 2.48 14.31
N TYR A 100 3.11 3.30 13.38
CA TYR A 100 2.18 4.41 13.67
C TYR A 100 0.78 4.25 13.05
N ARG A 101 0.41 3.05 12.58
CA ARG A 101 -0.91 2.81 11.95
C ARG A 101 -2.09 2.87 12.89
N ASP A 102 -1.85 2.93 14.19
CA ASP A 102 -2.84 3.19 15.24
C ASP A 102 -3.06 4.70 15.50
N GLU A 103 -2.42 5.56 14.69
CA GLU A 103 -2.54 7.02 14.71
C GLU A 103 -2.04 7.70 16.00
N HIS A 104 -1.16 7.05 16.78
CA HIS A 104 -0.51 7.74 17.90
C HIS A 104 0.52 8.76 17.38
N ASP A 105 1.02 9.64 18.26
CA ASP A 105 2.02 10.68 18.00
C ASP A 105 1.67 11.64 16.82
N GLY A 106 0.38 11.84 16.56
CA GLY A 106 -0.12 12.76 15.54
C GLY A 106 -0.06 12.24 14.12
N TYR A 107 0.18 10.94 13.93
CA TYR A 107 0.07 10.31 12.61
C TYR A 107 -1.38 10.17 12.18
N VAL A 108 -1.63 10.34 10.89
CA VAL A 108 -2.91 10.09 10.21
C VAL A 108 -2.79 8.79 9.42
N TYR A 109 -3.78 7.92 9.50
CA TYR A 109 -3.81 6.69 8.70
C TYR A 109 -4.06 6.99 7.22
N GLY A 110 -3.15 6.60 6.34
CA GLY A 110 -3.04 7.03 4.95
C GLY A 110 -3.92 6.26 3.96
N LEU A 111 -5.22 6.09 4.23
CA LEU A 111 -6.19 5.53 3.29
C LEU A 111 -7.10 6.63 2.75
N PRO A 112 -6.87 7.17 1.52
CA PRO A 112 -7.62 8.31 0.99
C PRO A 112 -9.13 8.08 0.91
N GLU A 113 -9.56 6.86 0.59
CA GLU A 113 -10.97 6.48 0.49
C GLU A 113 -11.69 6.51 1.86
N LEU A 114 -10.95 6.50 2.97
CA LEU A 114 -11.48 6.56 4.34
C LEU A 114 -11.46 7.98 4.89
N GLN A 115 -10.33 8.71 4.74
CA GLN A 115 -10.14 9.97 5.48
C GLN A 115 -9.32 11.02 4.72
N ARG A 116 -9.68 11.24 3.45
CA ARG A 116 -9.02 12.18 2.54
C ARG A 116 -8.72 13.56 3.14
N GLU A 117 -9.72 14.17 3.81
CA GLU A 117 -9.58 15.52 4.36
C GLU A 117 -8.49 15.60 5.43
N LYS A 118 -8.39 14.59 6.29
CA LYS A 118 -7.33 14.52 7.30
C LYS A 118 -5.94 14.38 6.65
N ILE A 119 -5.84 13.59 5.57
CA ILE A 119 -4.60 13.41 4.83
C ILE A 119 -4.13 14.72 4.21
N CYS A 120 -5.02 15.51 3.60
CA CYS A 120 -4.67 16.80 3.02
C CYS A 120 -4.08 17.78 4.05
N GLY A 121 -4.50 17.71 5.32
CA GLY A 121 -4.09 18.61 6.40
C GLY A 121 -2.95 18.09 7.28
N CYS A 122 -2.48 16.85 7.10
CA CYS A 122 -1.50 16.27 8.01
C CYS A 122 -0.05 16.55 7.62
N THR A 123 0.83 16.47 8.62
CA THR A 123 2.30 16.47 8.45
C THR A 123 2.90 15.09 8.64
N LYS A 124 2.22 14.19 9.36
CA LYS A 124 2.66 12.82 9.64
C LYS A 124 1.62 11.82 9.17
N LEU A 125 2.02 10.87 8.35
CA LEU A 125 1.14 9.89 7.74
C LEU A 125 1.68 8.47 7.90
N ALA A 126 0.84 7.55 8.40
CA ALA A 126 1.12 6.11 8.46
C ALA A 126 0.45 5.42 7.26
N ASN A 127 1.25 4.96 6.32
CA ASN A 127 0.75 4.30 5.10
C ASN A 127 0.22 2.89 5.43
N PRO A 128 -0.98 2.51 4.97
CA PRO A 128 -1.62 1.23 5.27
C PRO A 128 -0.80 0.00 4.86
N GLY A 129 -1.05 -1.12 5.52
CA GLY A 129 -0.57 -2.42 5.07
C GLY A 129 -1.30 -2.91 3.82
N CYS A 130 -0.61 -3.70 2.99
CA CYS A 130 -1.14 -4.11 1.68
C CYS A 130 -2.44 -4.92 1.76
N PHE A 131 -2.51 -5.94 2.64
CA PHE A 131 -3.76 -6.65 2.86
C PHE A 131 -4.83 -5.77 3.50
N ALA A 132 -4.44 -4.91 4.45
CA ALA A 132 -5.38 -3.99 5.07
C ALA A 132 -6.02 -3.06 4.05
N THR A 133 -5.25 -2.53 3.10
CA THR A 133 -5.79 -1.73 1.98
C THR A 133 -6.82 -2.52 1.18
N ALA A 134 -6.49 -3.73 0.71
CA ALA A 134 -7.40 -4.53 -0.11
C ALA A 134 -8.69 -4.89 0.63
N ILE A 135 -8.57 -5.29 1.91
CA ILE A 135 -9.70 -5.72 2.73
C ILE A 135 -10.58 -4.54 3.15
N GLN A 136 -9.99 -3.44 3.61
CA GLN A 136 -10.75 -2.26 4.00
C GLN A 136 -11.53 -1.68 2.82
N LEU A 137 -10.92 -1.59 1.62
CA LEU A 137 -11.64 -1.14 0.43
C LEU A 137 -12.85 -2.03 0.07
N ALA A 138 -12.82 -3.32 0.42
CA ALA A 138 -14.00 -4.18 0.30
C ALA A 138 -15.02 -3.96 1.43
N LEU A 139 -14.62 -3.48 2.60
CA LEU A 139 -15.47 -3.35 3.78
C LEU A 139 -16.06 -1.94 3.99
N LEU A 140 -15.37 -0.87 3.52
CA LEU A 140 -15.78 0.52 3.79
C LEU A 140 -17.25 0.84 3.46
N PRO A 141 -17.84 0.38 2.32
CA PRO A 141 -19.26 0.65 2.03
C PRO A 141 -20.24 -0.04 2.99
N MET A 142 -19.75 -1.01 3.79
CA MET A 142 -20.56 -1.79 4.72
C MET A 142 -20.41 -1.35 6.20
N ILE A 143 -19.63 -0.32 6.47
CA ILE A 143 -19.49 0.24 7.84
C ILE A 143 -20.86 0.68 8.36
N GLY A 144 -21.18 0.25 9.61
CA GLY A 144 -22.46 0.51 10.25
C GLY A 144 -23.63 -0.37 9.77
N ARG A 145 -23.38 -1.28 8.81
CA ARG A 145 -24.39 -2.23 8.29
C ARG A 145 -24.19 -3.65 8.79
N ILE A 146 -22.93 -4.02 9.05
CA ILE A 146 -22.51 -5.34 9.53
C ILE A 146 -21.49 -5.18 10.65
N THR A 147 -21.29 -6.25 11.44
CA THR A 147 -20.32 -6.29 12.55
C THR A 147 -19.21 -7.30 12.33
N GLU A 148 -19.35 -8.18 11.33
CA GLU A 148 -18.40 -9.27 11.07
C GLU A 148 -18.21 -9.54 9.57
N ALA A 149 -17.05 -10.04 9.20
CA ALA A 149 -16.75 -10.51 7.86
C ALA A 149 -15.70 -11.63 7.88
N SER A 150 -15.73 -12.53 6.90
CA SER A 150 -14.72 -13.55 6.70
C SER A 150 -13.92 -13.26 5.44
N VAL A 151 -12.60 -13.40 5.50
CA VAL A 151 -11.68 -13.04 4.41
C VAL A 151 -10.70 -14.15 4.14
N THR A 152 -10.62 -14.57 2.89
CA THR A 152 -9.46 -15.32 2.37
C THR A 152 -8.75 -14.46 1.35
N ALA A 153 -7.45 -14.21 1.54
CA ALA A 153 -6.70 -13.40 0.60
C ALA A 153 -5.33 -13.99 0.27
N ILE A 154 -4.95 -13.91 -1.01
CA ILE A 154 -3.70 -14.43 -1.53
C ILE A 154 -2.82 -13.27 -1.97
N THR A 155 -1.56 -13.25 -1.50
CA THR A 155 -0.55 -12.26 -1.90
C THR A 155 0.61 -12.89 -2.64
N GLY A 156 1.25 -12.11 -3.51
CA GLY A 156 2.52 -12.48 -4.13
C GLY A 156 3.69 -12.54 -3.13
N SER A 157 4.78 -13.17 -3.55
CA SER A 157 5.97 -13.41 -2.72
C SER A 157 6.68 -12.13 -2.27
N THR A 158 6.59 -11.02 -3.02
CA THR A 158 7.20 -9.73 -2.67
C THR A 158 6.62 -9.12 -1.38
N GLY A 159 5.42 -9.54 -0.95
CA GLY A 159 4.84 -9.14 0.33
C GLY A 159 5.63 -9.62 1.57
N ALA A 160 6.59 -10.55 1.41
CA ALA A 160 7.49 -10.97 2.46
C ALA A 160 8.72 -10.05 2.66
N GLY A 161 8.92 -9.09 1.75
CA GLY A 161 10.12 -8.28 1.70
C GLY A 161 11.29 -9.00 1.03
N GLN A 162 12.42 -8.31 0.97
CA GLN A 162 13.62 -8.77 0.23
C GLN A 162 14.50 -9.75 1.01
N LYS A 163 14.40 -9.76 2.35
CA LYS A 163 15.23 -10.62 3.19
C LYS A 163 14.91 -12.10 2.93
N PRO A 164 15.87 -12.93 2.51
CA PRO A 164 15.66 -14.35 2.26
C PRO A 164 15.20 -15.11 3.52
N THR A 165 14.21 -15.98 3.33
CA THR A 165 13.73 -16.91 4.35
C THR A 165 13.51 -18.29 3.73
N ALA A 166 13.38 -19.34 4.52
CA ALA A 166 13.11 -20.69 4.02
C ALA A 166 11.83 -20.75 3.13
N THR A 167 10.78 -19.97 3.50
CA THR A 167 9.50 -19.96 2.79
C THR A 167 9.46 -19.00 1.60
N THR A 168 10.51 -18.21 1.38
CA THR A 168 10.67 -17.35 0.20
C THR A 168 11.72 -17.89 -0.78
N HIS A 169 12.43 -18.95 -0.40
CA HIS A 169 13.38 -19.64 -1.28
C HIS A 169 12.67 -20.21 -2.50
N PHE A 170 13.27 -20.08 -3.69
CA PHE A 170 12.65 -20.46 -4.96
C PHE A 170 12.08 -21.90 -4.93
N SER A 171 12.91 -22.91 -4.55
CA SER A 171 12.51 -24.32 -4.51
C SER A 171 11.36 -24.61 -3.53
N TRP A 172 11.11 -23.75 -2.55
CA TRP A 172 9.99 -23.89 -1.63
C TRP A 172 8.75 -23.16 -2.15
N ARG A 173 8.93 -21.99 -2.78
CA ARG A 173 7.84 -21.11 -3.20
C ARG A 173 7.27 -21.47 -4.57
N ASN A 174 8.06 -21.96 -5.49
CA ASN A 174 7.63 -22.33 -6.83
C ASN A 174 6.61 -23.49 -6.77
N ASP A 175 5.53 -23.40 -7.55
CA ASP A 175 4.42 -24.38 -7.59
C ASP A 175 3.79 -24.65 -6.21
N ASN A 176 3.82 -23.66 -5.29
CA ASN A 176 3.38 -23.85 -3.91
C ASN A 176 2.57 -22.65 -3.40
N MET A 177 1.42 -22.94 -2.77
CA MET A 177 0.64 -21.99 -1.99
C MET A 177 0.56 -22.43 -0.52
N SER A 178 0.57 -21.46 0.40
CA SER A 178 0.50 -21.77 1.82
C SER A 178 -0.25 -20.70 2.61
N VAL A 179 -1.01 -21.16 3.60
CA VAL A 179 -1.60 -20.29 4.64
C VAL A 179 -0.51 -19.89 5.62
N TYR A 180 -0.58 -18.66 6.13
CA TYR A 180 0.30 -18.19 7.20
C TYR A 180 -0.45 -17.21 8.11
N LYS A 181 -0.12 -17.19 9.40
CA LYS A 181 -0.71 -16.26 10.39
C LYS A 181 -2.24 -16.14 10.33
N ALA A 182 -2.96 -17.26 10.08
CA ALA A 182 -4.42 -17.27 10.11
C ALA A 182 -4.92 -16.73 11.45
N PHE A 183 -5.92 -15.83 11.41
CA PHE A 183 -6.54 -15.16 12.57
C PHE A 183 -5.60 -14.29 13.43
N THR A 184 -4.31 -14.23 13.11
CA THR A 184 -3.29 -13.53 13.92
C THR A 184 -2.44 -12.56 13.10
N HIS A 185 -2.83 -12.28 11.86
CA HIS A 185 -2.09 -11.37 11.00
C HIS A 185 -2.14 -9.93 11.56
N GLN A 186 -0.99 -9.25 11.59
CA GLN A 186 -0.86 -7.91 12.17
C GLN A 186 -1.77 -6.85 11.55
N HIS A 187 -2.20 -7.03 10.30
CA HIS A 187 -3.13 -6.10 9.64
C HIS A 187 -4.55 -6.13 10.22
N LEU A 188 -4.91 -7.15 11.01
CA LEU A 188 -6.23 -7.20 11.68
C LEU A 188 -6.43 -6.03 12.64
N LEU A 189 -5.36 -5.53 13.26
CA LEU A 189 -5.42 -4.39 14.19
C LEU A 189 -5.89 -3.11 13.46
N GLU A 190 -5.29 -2.80 12.31
CA GLU A 190 -5.65 -1.62 11.51
C GLU A 190 -7.02 -1.79 10.83
N ILE A 191 -7.39 -2.99 10.38
CA ILE A 191 -8.70 -3.28 9.80
C ILE A 191 -9.80 -3.10 10.85
N GLY A 192 -9.71 -3.77 11.98
CA GLY A 192 -10.71 -3.71 13.05
C GLY A 192 -10.90 -2.28 13.59
N ARG A 193 -9.79 -1.55 13.79
CA ARG A 193 -9.84 -0.15 14.22
C ARG A 193 -10.61 0.74 13.25
N ASN A 194 -10.33 0.63 11.95
CA ASN A 194 -10.89 1.53 10.94
C ASN A 194 -12.30 1.17 10.49
N THR A 195 -12.69 -0.10 10.60
CA THR A 195 -14.01 -0.56 10.16
C THR A 195 -14.99 -0.79 11.31
N GLY A 196 -14.48 -1.00 12.53
CA GLY A 196 -15.29 -1.42 13.68
C GLY A 196 -15.81 -2.85 13.57
N MET A 197 -15.29 -3.66 12.63
CA MET A 197 -15.75 -5.01 12.36
C MET A 197 -14.79 -6.05 12.92
N GLU A 198 -15.34 -7.18 13.36
CA GLU A 198 -14.58 -8.40 13.61
C GLU A 198 -14.33 -9.13 12.30
N VAL A 199 -13.06 -9.41 11.98
CA VAL A 199 -12.67 -10.00 10.70
C VAL A 199 -11.93 -11.30 10.90
N GLU A 200 -12.51 -12.40 10.43
CA GLU A 200 -11.84 -13.69 10.32
C GLU A 200 -10.95 -13.67 9.06
N PHE A 201 -9.64 -13.61 9.26
CA PHE A 201 -8.71 -13.48 8.14
C PHE A 201 -7.80 -14.68 7.97
N ILE A 202 -7.83 -15.27 6.77
CA ILE A 202 -6.96 -16.38 6.33
C ILE A 202 -6.06 -15.87 5.21
N PRO A 203 -4.86 -15.34 5.53
CA PRO A 203 -3.89 -14.94 4.52
C PRO A 203 -3.17 -16.14 3.92
N MET A 204 -2.97 -16.08 2.60
CA MET A 204 -2.21 -17.06 1.84
C MET A 204 -1.11 -16.37 1.03
N ARG A 205 -0.04 -17.11 0.75
CA ARG A 205 1.01 -16.66 -0.17
C ARG A 205 1.09 -17.59 -1.35
N GLY A 206 0.95 -17.01 -2.56
CA GLY A 206 1.04 -17.72 -3.82
C GLY A 206 2.45 -17.76 -4.41
N ASP A 207 2.60 -18.44 -5.53
CA ASP A 207 3.85 -18.61 -6.28
C ASP A 207 4.10 -17.54 -7.36
N PHE A 208 3.37 -16.44 -7.28
CA PHE A 208 3.57 -15.25 -8.13
C PHE A 208 4.28 -14.12 -7.36
N SER A 209 4.86 -13.16 -8.07
CA SER A 209 5.66 -12.11 -7.45
C SER A 209 4.82 -10.99 -6.86
N ARG A 210 3.79 -10.49 -7.57
CA ARG A 210 3.04 -9.26 -7.25
C ARG A 210 1.54 -9.46 -7.33
N GLY A 211 0.83 -8.73 -6.50
CA GLY A 211 -0.62 -8.66 -6.45
C GLY A 211 -1.22 -9.23 -5.18
N ILE A 212 -2.42 -8.77 -4.86
CA ILE A 212 -3.31 -9.32 -3.83
C ILE A 212 -4.68 -9.51 -4.44
N ILE A 213 -5.26 -10.69 -4.22
CA ILE A 213 -6.68 -10.95 -4.41
C ILE A 213 -7.28 -11.30 -3.06
N ALA A 214 -8.31 -10.55 -2.63
CA ALA A 214 -9.04 -10.77 -1.39
C ALA A 214 -10.49 -11.09 -1.70
N ALA A 215 -10.94 -12.26 -1.28
CA ALA A 215 -12.34 -12.68 -1.27
C ALA A 215 -12.91 -12.37 0.12
N VAL A 216 -13.77 -11.36 0.20
CA VAL A 216 -14.39 -10.87 1.44
C VAL A 216 -15.85 -11.24 1.43
N THR A 217 -16.30 -12.08 2.37
CA THR A 217 -17.69 -12.52 2.48
C THR A 217 -18.34 -11.98 3.74
N MET A 218 -19.60 -11.56 3.61
CA MET A 218 -20.36 -10.94 4.71
C MET A 218 -21.87 -11.13 4.53
N PRO A 219 -22.70 -10.99 5.59
CA PRO A 219 -24.16 -10.97 5.46
C PRO A 219 -24.65 -9.78 4.61
N PHE A 220 -25.68 -10.02 3.79
CA PHE A 220 -26.29 -8.96 2.98
C PHE A 220 -27.69 -9.38 2.52
N ASP A 221 -28.72 -8.68 2.94
CA ASP A 221 -30.12 -9.00 2.63
C ASP A 221 -30.65 -8.35 1.33
N GLY A 222 -29.75 -7.73 0.54
CA GLY A 222 -30.11 -7.06 -0.72
C GLY A 222 -29.86 -7.93 -1.94
N THR A 223 -30.19 -7.36 -3.10
CA THR A 223 -29.94 -7.94 -4.43
C THR A 223 -28.52 -7.66 -4.93
N ALA A 224 -28.09 -8.35 -5.98
CA ALA A 224 -26.80 -8.10 -6.65
C ALA A 224 -26.72 -6.66 -7.20
N GLU A 225 -27.83 -6.13 -7.74
CA GLU A 225 -27.88 -4.75 -8.24
C GLU A 225 -27.73 -3.74 -7.10
N GLU A 226 -28.41 -3.94 -5.97
CA GLU A 226 -28.28 -3.05 -4.80
C GLU A 226 -26.84 -3.06 -4.24
N ALA A 227 -26.18 -4.21 -4.18
CA ALA A 227 -24.79 -4.30 -3.79
C ALA A 227 -23.89 -3.52 -4.77
N TYR A 228 -24.05 -3.72 -6.07
CA TYR A 228 -23.29 -3.00 -7.09
C TYR A 228 -23.48 -1.48 -6.99
N GLN A 229 -24.72 -1.01 -6.84
CA GLN A 229 -25.03 0.41 -6.71
C GLN A 229 -24.45 1.01 -5.41
N LEU A 230 -24.53 0.29 -4.29
CA LEU A 230 -23.95 0.71 -3.02
C LEU A 230 -22.45 0.98 -3.15
N TYR A 231 -21.70 0.03 -3.73
CA TYR A 231 -20.26 0.14 -3.91
C TYR A 231 -19.90 1.20 -4.97
N SER A 232 -20.59 1.22 -6.10
CA SER A 232 -20.38 2.20 -7.17
C SER A 232 -20.61 3.63 -6.70
N GLN A 233 -21.67 3.87 -5.91
CA GLN A 233 -21.95 5.18 -5.35
C GLN A 233 -20.93 5.60 -4.30
N TYR A 234 -20.46 4.66 -3.46
CA TYR A 234 -19.44 4.94 -2.44
C TYR A 234 -18.12 5.38 -3.08
N TYR A 235 -17.68 4.71 -4.15
CA TYR A 235 -16.39 4.96 -4.81
C TYR A 235 -16.46 5.85 -6.04
N LYS A 236 -17.59 6.51 -6.31
CA LYS A 236 -17.78 7.33 -7.53
C LYS A 236 -16.72 8.40 -7.74
N ASP A 237 -16.21 8.98 -6.64
CA ASP A 237 -15.22 10.05 -6.64
C ASP A 237 -13.80 9.56 -6.27
N ALA A 238 -13.62 8.25 -6.08
CA ALA A 238 -12.32 7.68 -5.75
C ALA A 238 -11.41 7.64 -6.99
N ALA A 239 -10.20 8.18 -6.88
CA ALA A 239 -9.28 8.28 -8.01
C ALA A 239 -8.77 6.93 -8.50
N PHE A 240 -8.63 5.95 -7.59
CA PHE A 240 -7.98 4.67 -7.85
C PHE A 240 -8.78 3.44 -7.44
N THR A 241 -9.98 3.60 -6.86
CA THR A 241 -10.85 2.48 -6.50
C THR A 241 -12.03 2.41 -7.45
N HIS A 242 -12.14 1.31 -8.18
CA HIS A 242 -13.12 1.12 -9.25
C HIS A 242 -14.00 -0.11 -8.99
N VAL A 243 -15.30 0.03 -9.14
CA VAL A 243 -16.27 -1.06 -9.04
C VAL A 243 -16.68 -1.47 -10.45
N ILE A 244 -16.59 -2.75 -10.77
CA ILE A 244 -16.92 -3.25 -12.12
C ILE A 244 -17.86 -4.46 -12.05
N ASN A 245 -18.66 -4.62 -13.09
CA ASN A 245 -19.64 -5.70 -13.20
C ASN A 245 -19.11 -6.82 -14.14
N ARG A 246 -17.93 -7.34 -13.84
CA ARG A 246 -17.33 -8.54 -14.46
C ARG A 246 -16.35 -9.18 -13.49
N GLU A 247 -15.92 -10.39 -13.77
CA GLU A 247 -14.87 -11.04 -13.00
C GLU A 247 -13.57 -10.22 -13.00
N VAL A 248 -12.95 -10.14 -11.83
CA VAL A 248 -11.69 -9.43 -11.60
C VAL A 248 -10.55 -10.40 -11.38
N ASN A 249 -9.35 -10.02 -11.79
CA ASN A 249 -8.15 -10.81 -11.61
C ASN A 249 -6.92 -9.90 -11.40
N LEU A 250 -5.78 -10.50 -11.00
CA LEU A 250 -4.56 -9.75 -10.71
C LEU A 250 -4.01 -8.97 -11.92
N LYS A 251 -4.22 -9.46 -13.15
CA LYS A 251 -3.74 -8.78 -14.37
C LYS A 251 -4.47 -7.47 -14.65
N ASP A 252 -5.63 -7.23 -14.01
CA ASP A 252 -6.33 -5.95 -14.10
C ASP A 252 -5.58 -4.82 -13.37
N VAL A 253 -4.74 -5.15 -12.37
CA VAL A 253 -4.18 -4.17 -11.43
C VAL A 253 -2.66 -4.21 -11.25
N VAL A 254 -1.99 -5.34 -11.51
CA VAL A 254 -0.53 -5.44 -11.35
C VAL A 254 0.17 -4.35 -12.15
N ASN A 255 1.15 -3.69 -11.52
CA ASN A 255 1.84 -2.50 -12.01
C ASN A 255 0.97 -1.22 -12.07
N THR A 256 -0.14 -1.14 -11.32
CA THR A 256 -0.95 0.09 -11.21
C THR A 256 -1.26 0.44 -9.76
N ASN A 257 -1.65 1.70 -9.52
CA ASN A 257 -2.17 2.14 -8.21
C ASN A 257 -3.68 1.87 -8.05
N LYS A 258 -4.25 0.98 -8.85
CA LYS A 258 -5.69 0.70 -8.81
C LYS A 258 -6.05 -0.35 -7.76
N CYS A 259 -7.21 -0.15 -7.13
CA CYS A 259 -8.02 -1.21 -6.55
C CYS A 259 -9.21 -1.46 -7.47
N VAL A 260 -9.48 -2.70 -7.83
CA VAL A 260 -10.68 -3.07 -8.59
C VAL A 260 -11.52 -4.02 -7.77
N LEU A 261 -12.80 -3.68 -7.63
CA LEU A 261 -13.78 -4.41 -6.82
C LEU A 261 -14.86 -5.01 -7.71
N GLN A 262 -15.27 -6.23 -7.38
CA GLN A 262 -16.47 -6.88 -7.93
C GLN A 262 -17.36 -7.32 -6.78
N THR A 263 -18.67 -7.13 -6.92
CA THR A 263 -19.69 -7.59 -5.96
C THR A 263 -20.51 -8.73 -6.53
N GLN A 264 -20.79 -9.75 -5.71
CA GLN A 264 -21.64 -10.88 -6.04
C GLN A 264 -22.53 -11.20 -4.83
N VAL A 265 -23.83 -11.39 -5.05
CA VAL A 265 -24.79 -11.77 -3.98
C VAL A 265 -25.36 -13.13 -4.26
N HIS A 266 -25.39 -13.98 -3.25
CA HIS A 266 -26.00 -15.29 -3.30
C HIS A 266 -26.55 -15.67 -1.92
N GLU A 267 -27.85 -16.01 -1.84
CA GLU A 267 -28.54 -16.53 -0.64
C GLU A 267 -28.21 -15.74 0.65
N GLY A 268 -28.38 -14.41 0.64
CA GLY A 268 -28.15 -13.58 1.82
C GLY A 268 -26.68 -13.32 2.15
N ARG A 269 -25.76 -13.66 1.25
CA ARG A 269 -24.32 -13.43 1.39
C ARG A 269 -23.83 -12.53 0.25
N LEU A 270 -23.04 -11.51 0.61
CA LEU A 270 -22.28 -10.70 -0.32
C LEU A 270 -20.83 -11.20 -0.35
N LEU A 271 -20.32 -11.47 -1.53
CA LEU A 271 -18.90 -11.62 -1.81
C LEU A 271 -18.39 -10.35 -2.49
N VAL A 272 -17.37 -9.75 -1.92
CA VAL A 272 -16.59 -8.69 -2.58
C VAL A 272 -15.21 -9.22 -2.91
N THR A 273 -14.91 -9.31 -4.19
CA THR A 273 -13.55 -9.61 -4.64
C THR A 273 -12.79 -8.31 -4.85
N SER A 274 -11.72 -8.11 -4.08
CA SER A 274 -10.85 -6.94 -4.15
C SER A 274 -9.48 -7.32 -4.68
N VAL A 275 -9.01 -6.62 -5.72
CA VAL A 275 -7.68 -6.86 -6.30
C VAL A 275 -6.85 -5.57 -6.31
N ILE A 276 -5.59 -5.68 -5.90
CA ILE A 276 -4.60 -4.60 -5.92
C ILE A 276 -3.21 -5.12 -6.29
N ASP A 277 -2.31 -4.23 -6.69
CA ASP A 277 -0.87 -4.50 -6.64
C ASP A 277 -0.36 -4.23 -5.22
N ASN A 278 0.25 -5.24 -4.57
CA ASN A 278 0.69 -5.16 -3.18
C ASN A 278 1.85 -4.16 -2.94
N LEU A 279 2.63 -3.83 -3.96
CA LEU A 279 3.73 -2.86 -3.89
C LEU A 279 3.31 -1.46 -4.33
N LEU A 280 2.19 -1.30 -5.06
CA LEU A 280 1.68 0.00 -5.50
C LEU A 280 0.49 0.45 -4.64
N LYS A 281 -0.75 0.14 -4.98
CA LYS A 281 -1.90 0.52 -4.12
C LYS A 281 -1.78 -0.05 -2.71
N GLY A 282 -1.10 -1.18 -2.56
CA GLY A 282 -0.80 -1.78 -1.25
C GLY A 282 0.37 -1.14 -0.49
N ALA A 283 1.18 -0.27 -1.11
CA ALA A 283 2.36 0.32 -0.48
C ALA A 283 2.78 1.66 -1.11
N SER A 284 3.75 1.65 -2.06
CA SER A 284 4.46 2.84 -2.52
C SER A 284 3.62 3.73 -3.43
N GLY A 285 2.71 3.17 -4.22
CA GLY A 285 1.79 3.96 -5.04
C GLY A 285 0.80 4.72 -4.17
N GLN A 286 0.27 4.10 -3.11
CA GLN A 286 -0.58 4.77 -2.14
C GLN A 286 0.20 5.83 -1.35
N ALA A 287 1.46 5.56 -0.98
CA ALA A 287 2.32 6.54 -0.33
C ALA A 287 2.55 7.78 -1.22
N LEU A 288 2.76 7.60 -2.52
CA LEU A 288 2.86 8.71 -3.48
C LEU A 288 1.51 9.45 -3.65
N GLN A 289 0.39 8.72 -3.74
CA GLN A 289 -0.96 9.33 -3.74
C GLN A 289 -1.17 10.21 -2.50
N ASN A 290 -0.77 9.72 -1.33
CA ASN A 290 -0.84 10.46 -0.07
C ASN A 290 0.07 11.70 -0.10
N MET A 291 1.31 11.58 -0.58
CA MET A 291 2.19 12.73 -0.76
C MET A 291 1.54 13.81 -1.63
N ASN A 292 0.98 13.44 -2.76
CA ASN A 292 0.29 14.38 -3.64
C ASN A 292 -0.83 15.13 -2.91
N LEU A 293 -1.67 14.41 -2.16
CA LEU A 293 -2.72 15.01 -1.34
C LEU A 293 -2.17 15.95 -0.25
N MET A 294 -1.13 15.54 0.46
CA MET A 294 -0.49 16.35 1.52
C MET A 294 0.11 17.65 0.97
N PHE A 295 0.53 17.67 -0.30
CA PHE A 295 1.07 18.88 -0.96
C PHE A 295 0.05 19.61 -1.84
N GLY A 296 -1.22 19.18 -1.87
CA GLY A 296 -2.28 19.81 -2.66
C GLY A 296 -2.12 19.63 -4.17
N LEU A 297 -1.41 18.59 -4.60
CA LEU A 297 -1.26 18.22 -6.00
C LEU A 297 -2.44 17.33 -6.47
N ASP A 298 -2.57 17.15 -7.79
CA ASP A 298 -3.45 16.09 -8.32
C ASP A 298 -2.97 14.72 -7.80
N GLU A 299 -3.86 14.02 -7.10
CA GLU A 299 -3.52 12.73 -6.49
C GLU A 299 -3.09 11.64 -7.49
N LYS A 300 -3.40 11.81 -8.79
CA LYS A 300 -3.01 10.91 -9.88
C LYS A 300 -1.62 11.23 -10.46
N MET A 301 -1.01 12.34 -10.07
CA MET A 301 0.28 12.77 -10.61
C MET A 301 1.36 11.70 -10.35
N GLY A 302 2.10 11.31 -11.37
CA GLY A 302 3.09 10.23 -11.29
C GLY A 302 2.51 8.80 -11.21
N LEU A 303 1.17 8.63 -11.17
CA LEU A 303 0.50 7.34 -10.95
C LEU A 303 -0.36 6.86 -12.15
N ASN A 304 -0.24 7.49 -13.31
CA ASN A 304 -0.97 7.11 -14.54
C ASN A 304 -0.41 5.84 -15.20
N LEU A 305 -0.23 4.80 -14.40
CA LEU A 305 0.31 3.51 -14.82
C LEU A 305 -0.73 2.63 -15.50
N LYS A 306 -0.26 1.69 -16.31
CA LYS A 306 -1.09 0.70 -17.01
C LYS A 306 -0.74 -0.71 -16.55
N ALA A 307 -1.76 -1.53 -16.37
CA ALA A 307 -1.60 -2.94 -16.08
C ALA A 307 -1.04 -3.69 -17.29
N LEU A 308 -0.30 -4.75 -16.99
CA LEU A 308 0.13 -5.71 -18.00
C LEU A 308 -0.98 -6.76 -18.15
N ALA A 309 -1.71 -6.73 -19.24
CA ALA A 309 -2.87 -7.60 -19.46
C ALA A 309 -2.50 -9.08 -19.75
N PHE A 310 -1.23 -9.41 -19.92
CA PHE A 310 -0.72 -10.75 -20.26
C PHE A 310 0.70 -10.96 -19.73
#